data_06aae8b6d99def20287f7bb4b0e64560
#
_entry.id   06aae8b6d99def20287f7bb4b0e64560
#
_cell.length_a   1.000
_cell.length_b   1.000
_cell.length_c   1.000
_cell.angle_alpha   90.00
_cell.angle_beta   90.00
_cell.angle_gamma   90.00
#
_symmetry.space_group_name_H-M   'P 1'
#
loop_
_entity.id
_entity.type
_entity.pdbx_description
1 polymer ?
#
loop_
_entity_poly.entity_id
_entity_poly.type
_entity_poly.pdbx_seq_one_letter_code
_entity_poly.pdbx_strand_id
1 'polypeptide(L)'
;MSKKISRRSFIKSSIATAALTGMSSILLTQQAPASVKLNRKPNILFILNDQERAWPYIPKSVDLPARRFLQSISTYFNRSYTSTPICSPARSSVYTGQHVQFTGVWDNTVTPWVPGLYDNVNTIGHLLRNQNYETGYFGKWHLTNITESNVNENALGYDGMKKMFNKYGFDNSNQPGERDLGQGGYKFDGLTAKDASKFIHEKKDQNKSWSAFINFVNPHDIMFFRASAEIKGTGFIGDHQKFAPQDQIYDEIHDFEFPLNFGPRDLDVGNAGTEIMNTVYGEIPYSRTDLWRNFCNYYFNCLRDVDRHMMSLISALKSSKQLDNTIIFMVSDHGEMLGQQGARGKLVPWEESIRVPTLI
;
A
#
# COMPACT_ATOMS: atom_id res chain seq x y z
N MET A 1 47.51 -13.38 -23.43
CA MET A 1 46.89 -12.15 -23.98
C MET A 1 45.41 -12.44 -24.26
N SER A 2 44.52 -12.05 -23.39
CA SER A 2 43.07 -12.24 -23.55
C SER A 2 42.48 -11.07 -24.36
N LYS A 3 41.94 -11.38 -25.55
CA LYS A 3 41.24 -10.38 -26.36
C LYS A 3 39.88 -10.07 -25.75
N LYS A 4 39.69 -8.86 -25.29
CA LYS A 4 38.36 -8.35 -24.86
C LYS A 4 37.41 -8.27 -26.07
N ILE A 5 36.35 -9.08 -26.04
CA ILE A 5 35.27 -9.04 -27.03
C ILE A 5 34.37 -7.84 -26.69
N SER A 6 34.15 -6.92 -27.65
CA SER A 6 33.28 -5.76 -27.44
C SER A 6 31.79 -6.17 -27.50
N ARG A 7 30.93 -5.46 -26.78
CA ARG A 7 29.46 -5.69 -26.81
C ARG A 7 28.87 -5.64 -28.22
N ARG A 8 29.44 -4.82 -29.10
CA ARG A 8 29.03 -4.69 -30.49
C ARG A 8 29.39 -5.94 -31.35
N SER A 9 30.48 -6.61 -31.02
CA SER A 9 30.94 -7.86 -31.64
C SER A 9 30.07 -9.02 -31.25
N PHE A 10 29.63 -9.09 -29.97
CA PHE A 10 28.76 -10.12 -29.46
C PHE A 10 27.37 -10.10 -30.13
N ILE A 11 26.78 -8.89 -30.31
CA ILE A 11 25.46 -8.74 -30.95
C ILE A 11 25.52 -9.15 -32.45
N LYS A 12 26.61 -8.86 -33.15
CA LYS A 12 26.75 -9.25 -34.56
C LYS A 12 26.91 -10.77 -34.73
N SER A 13 27.56 -11.44 -33.81
CA SER A 13 27.72 -12.92 -33.85
C SER A 13 26.42 -13.65 -33.55
N SER A 14 25.55 -13.11 -32.67
CA SER A 14 24.26 -13.71 -32.32
C SER A 14 23.25 -13.66 -33.48
N ILE A 15 23.35 -12.67 -34.37
CA ILE A 15 22.44 -12.54 -35.52
C ILE A 15 22.86 -13.48 -36.68
N ALA A 16 24.13 -13.83 -36.79
CA ALA A 16 24.63 -14.71 -37.88
C ALA A 16 24.29 -16.20 -37.62
N THR A 17 24.08 -16.62 -36.39
CA THR A 17 23.81 -18.04 -36.06
C THR A 17 22.32 -18.38 -36.19
N ALA A 18 21.42 -17.42 -36.20
CA ALA A 18 19.98 -17.63 -36.39
C ALA A 18 19.52 -17.88 -37.82
N ALA A 19 20.41 -17.70 -38.81
CA ALA A 19 20.07 -17.77 -40.24
C ALA A 19 20.26 -19.17 -40.86
N LEU A 20 20.70 -20.18 -40.09
CA LEU A 20 21.08 -21.51 -40.63
C LEU A 20 20.22 -22.70 -40.14
N THR A 21 19.23 -22.47 -39.34
CA THR A 21 18.24 -23.50 -38.99
C THR A 21 16.86 -23.02 -39.47
N GLY A 22 16.40 -23.63 -40.58
CA GLY A 22 15.09 -23.37 -41.18
C GLY A 22 13.93 -23.81 -40.28
N MET A 23 13.70 -23.10 -39.21
CA MET A 23 12.46 -23.14 -38.44
C MET A 23 11.75 -21.80 -38.65
N SER A 24 10.63 -21.83 -39.39
CA SER A 24 9.68 -20.73 -39.47
C SER A 24 9.15 -20.39 -38.06
N SER A 25 9.90 -19.63 -37.31
CA SER A 25 9.35 -18.93 -36.14
C SER A 25 8.41 -17.84 -36.66
N ILE A 26 7.11 -18.08 -36.52
CA ILE A 26 6.12 -17.03 -36.57
C ILE A 26 6.54 -16.01 -35.50
N LEU A 27 7.23 -14.98 -35.91
CA LEU A 27 7.41 -13.77 -35.13
C LEU A 27 6.00 -13.19 -34.97
N LEU A 28 5.32 -13.56 -33.88
CA LEU A 28 4.26 -12.74 -33.34
C LEU A 28 4.93 -11.41 -32.97
N THR A 29 4.96 -10.48 -33.92
CA THR A 29 5.16 -9.09 -33.62
C THR A 29 3.97 -8.69 -32.73
N GLN A 30 4.17 -8.76 -31.41
CA GLN A 30 3.34 -7.95 -30.53
C GLN A 30 3.49 -6.52 -31.02
N GLN A 31 2.50 -6.06 -31.78
CA GLN A 31 2.38 -4.63 -32.05
C GLN A 31 2.36 -3.97 -30.68
N ALA A 32 3.38 -3.13 -30.44
CA ALA A 32 3.33 -2.24 -29.29
C ALA A 32 1.97 -1.54 -29.34
N PRO A 33 1.23 -1.49 -28.23
CA PRO A 33 -0.07 -0.85 -28.23
C PRO A 33 0.11 0.55 -28.84
N ALA A 34 -0.77 0.89 -29.79
CA ALA A 34 -0.72 2.18 -30.46
C ALA A 34 -0.62 3.27 -29.39
N SER A 35 0.36 4.15 -29.53
CA SER A 35 0.55 5.26 -28.60
C SER A 35 -0.75 6.06 -28.57
N VAL A 36 -1.49 5.95 -27.46
CA VAL A 36 -2.68 6.77 -27.23
C VAL A 36 -2.19 8.20 -27.17
N LYS A 37 -2.49 9.01 -28.19
CA LYS A 37 -2.23 10.45 -28.14
C LYS A 37 -3.18 11.03 -27.09
N LEU A 38 -2.69 11.23 -25.90
CA LEU A 38 -3.41 11.95 -24.86
C LEU A 38 -3.56 13.41 -25.34
N ASN A 39 -4.78 13.85 -25.58
CA ASN A 39 -5.06 15.23 -26.02
C ASN A 39 -4.78 16.26 -24.91
N ARG A 40 -4.56 15.81 -23.69
CA ARG A 40 -4.22 16.62 -22.51
C ARG A 40 -3.31 15.83 -21.57
N LYS A 41 -2.65 16.49 -20.64
CA LYS A 41 -1.91 15.83 -19.55
C LYS A 41 -2.84 14.82 -18.83
N PRO A 42 -2.41 13.58 -18.56
CA PRO A 42 -3.24 12.60 -17.88
C PRO A 42 -3.55 13.05 -16.46
N ASN A 43 -4.68 12.63 -15.93
CA ASN A 43 -4.92 12.64 -14.49
C ASN A 43 -4.07 11.57 -13.82
N ILE A 44 -3.86 11.71 -12.51
CA ILE A 44 -3.11 10.75 -11.71
C ILE A 44 -3.98 10.31 -10.53
N LEU A 45 -4.30 9.02 -10.45
CA LEU A 45 -4.88 8.40 -9.28
C LEU A 45 -3.81 7.55 -8.59
N PHE A 46 -3.41 7.93 -7.39
CA PHE A 46 -2.43 7.22 -6.59
C PHE A 46 -3.13 6.57 -5.39
N ILE A 47 -3.18 5.25 -5.36
CA ILE A 47 -3.79 4.45 -4.29
C ILE A 47 -2.67 3.84 -3.45
N LEU A 48 -2.65 4.15 -2.17
CA LEU A 48 -1.72 3.60 -1.18
C LEU A 48 -2.51 2.85 -0.12
N ASN A 49 -2.34 1.54 -0.06
CA ASN A 49 -2.89 0.71 1.01
C ASN A 49 -1.85 0.55 2.13
N ASP A 50 -2.30 0.50 3.37
CA ASP A 50 -1.41 0.29 4.51
C ASP A 50 -1.32 -1.21 4.85
N GLN A 51 -0.11 -1.74 4.94
CA GLN A 51 0.18 -3.11 5.38
C GLN A 51 -0.29 -4.20 4.39
N GLU A 52 -0.38 -3.89 3.08
CA GLU A 52 -0.71 -4.89 2.08
C GLU A 52 0.54 -5.63 1.60
N ARG A 53 0.60 -6.93 1.85
CA ARG A 53 1.68 -7.79 1.39
C ARG A 53 1.61 -8.07 -0.11
N ALA A 54 2.75 -8.45 -0.70
CA ALA A 54 2.81 -8.79 -2.13
C ALA A 54 1.81 -9.91 -2.51
N TRP A 55 1.14 -9.75 -3.64
CA TRP A 55 0.04 -10.62 -4.06
C TRP A 55 0.36 -12.10 -4.27
N PRO A 56 1.57 -12.54 -4.64
CA PRO A 56 1.88 -13.96 -4.68
C PRO A 56 1.67 -14.69 -3.34
N TYR A 57 1.57 -13.96 -2.25
CA TYR A 57 1.31 -14.49 -0.91
C TYR A 57 -0.16 -14.43 -0.48
N ILE A 58 -1.06 -13.96 -1.36
CA ILE A 58 -2.51 -13.92 -1.09
C ILE A 58 -3.15 -15.14 -1.75
N PRO A 59 -3.94 -15.95 -1.02
CA PRO A 59 -4.62 -17.11 -1.58
C PRO A 59 -5.57 -16.72 -2.73
N LYS A 60 -5.63 -17.56 -3.76
CA LYS A 60 -6.52 -17.36 -4.91
C LYS A 60 -8.01 -17.44 -4.55
N SER A 61 -8.35 -18.05 -3.42
CA SER A 61 -9.71 -18.10 -2.87
C SER A 61 -10.23 -16.74 -2.41
N VAL A 62 -9.33 -15.80 -2.14
CA VAL A 62 -9.70 -14.44 -1.73
C VAL A 62 -10.14 -13.64 -2.95
N ASP A 63 -11.41 -13.29 -3.03
CA ASP A 63 -11.99 -12.57 -4.16
C ASP A 63 -11.70 -11.05 -4.06
N LEU A 64 -10.90 -10.53 -5.01
CA LEU A 64 -10.44 -9.15 -5.06
C LEU A 64 -10.69 -8.55 -6.47
N PRO A 65 -11.94 -8.22 -6.79
CA PRO A 65 -12.33 -7.78 -8.14
C PRO A 65 -11.68 -6.48 -8.59
N ALA A 66 -11.45 -5.51 -7.69
CA ALA A 66 -10.78 -4.26 -8.04
C ALA A 66 -9.31 -4.51 -8.43
N ARG A 67 -8.61 -5.35 -7.68
CA ARG A 67 -7.22 -5.71 -7.99
C ARG A 67 -7.12 -6.50 -9.28
N ARG A 68 -8.05 -7.43 -9.54
CA ARG A 68 -8.10 -8.13 -10.84
C ARG A 68 -8.33 -7.18 -12.00
N PHE A 69 -9.23 -6.21 -11.85
CA PHE A 69 -9.45 -5.20 -12.87
C PHE A 69 -8.18 -4.37 -13.10
N LEU A 70 -7.53 -3.88 -12.03
CA LEU A 70 -6.30 -3.11 -12.16
C LEU A 70 -5.19 -3.95 -12.82
N GLN A 71 -5.01 -5.21 -12.44
CA GLN A 71 -4.04 -6.11 -13.10
C GLN A 71 -4.29 -6.25 -14.61
N SER A 72 -5.55 -6.24 -15.03
CA SER A 72 -5.90 -6.40 -16.46
C SER A 72 -5.52 -5.21 -17.34
N ILE A 73 -5.28 -4.04 -16.75
CA ILE A 73 -4.99 -2.78 -17.46
C ILE A 73 -3.64 -2.17 -17.11
N SER A 74 -2.88 -2.80 -16.22
CA SER A 74 -1.64 -2.23 -15.64
C SER A 74 -0.43 -3.12 -15.86
N THR A 75 0.75 -2.54 -15.72
CA THR A 75 1.99 -3.29 -15.53
C THR A 75 2.15 -3.62 -14.04
N TYR A 76 2.27 -4.90 -13.71
CA TYR A 76 2.56 -5.36 -12.35
C TYR A 76 4.06 -5.51 -12.11
N PHE A 77 4.59 -4.84 -11.11
CA PHE A 77 6.00 -4.92 -10.70
C PHE A 77 6.15 -6.01 -9.64
N ASN A 78 6.58 -7.19 -10.05
CA ASN A 78 6.68 -8.35 -9.18
C ASN A 78 7.77 -8.23 -8.10
N ARG A 79 8.76 -7.37 -8.28
CA ARG A 79 9.86 -7.12 -7.34
C ARG A 79 9.90 -5.65 -6.96
N SER A 80 8.94 -5.25 -6.16
CA SER A 80 8.85 -3.91 -5.58
C SER A 80 9.01 -4.00 -4.07
N TYR A 81 9.87 -3.17 -3.51
CA TYR A 81 10.26 -3.23 -2.11
C TYR A 81 10.13 -1.85 -1.48
N THR A 82 9.58 -1.81 -0.26
CA THR A 82 9.59 -0.58 0.53
C THR A 82 10.99 -0.29 1.08
N SER A 83 11.27 0.99 1.31
CA SER A 83 12.54 1.42 1.90
C SER A 83 12.66 1.04 3.38
N THR A 84 11.53 0.95 4.06
CA THR A 84 11.43 0.62 5.49
C THR A 84 10.08 -0.05 5.76
N PRO A 85 10.04 -1.13 6.57
CA PRO A 85 8.78 -1.81 6.90
C PRO A 85 8.06 -1.16 8.09
N ILE A 86 7.93 0.17 8.08
CA ILE A 86 7.24 0.97 9.10
C ILE A 86 6.44 2.06 8.40
N CYS A 87 5.20 2.32 8.83
CA CYS A 87 4.25 3.18 8.12
C CYS A 87 4.80 4.58 7.82
N SER A 88 5.08 5.41 8.85
CA SER A 88 5.49 6.80 8.63
C SER A 88 6.80 6.92 7.83
N PRO A 89 7.88 6.17 8.13
CA PRO A 89 9.09 6.17 7.33
C PRO A 89 8.87 5.77 5.87
N ALA A 90 8.13 4.67 5.61
CA ALA A 90 7.81 4.22 4.27
C ALA A 90 7.02 5.28 3.49
N ARG A 91 5.98 5.83 4.12
CA ARG A 91 5.15 6.88 3.53
C ARG A 91 5.97 8.13 3.24
N SER A 92 6.90 8.52 4.13
CA SER A 92 7.78 9.66 3.88
C SER A 92 8.61 9.46 2.62
N SER A 93 9.14 8.26 2.41
CA SER A 93 9.89 7.92 1.19
C SER A 93 9.01 7.92 -0.05
N VAL A 94 7.78 7.38 0.03
CA VAL A 94 6.80 7.38 -1.07
C VAL A 94 6.44 8.80 -1.50
N TYR A 95 6.17 9.69 -0.55
CA TYR A 95 5.72 11.05 -0.86
C TYR A 95 6.83 12.03 -1.23
N THR A 96 8.08 11.75 -0.86
CA THR A 96 9.21 12.65 -1.13
C THR A 96 10.21 12.12 -2.15
N GLY A 97 10.20 10.81 -2.42
CA GLY A 97 11.25 10.15 -3.21
C GLY A 97 12.62 10.15 -2.52
N GLN A 98 12.67 10.42 -1.21
CA GLN A 98 13.92 10.51 -0.45
C GLN A 98 14.00 9.43 0.61
N HIS A 99 15.22 9.06 0.99
CA HIS A 99 15.44 8.18 2.15
C HIS A 99 15.12 8.89 3.46
N VAL A 100 14.73 8.11 4.46
CA VAL A 100 14.22 8.57 5.76
C VAL A 100 15.13 9.54 6.50
N GLN A 101 16.46 9.42 6.35
CA GLN A 101 17.43 10.34 6.96
C GLN A 101 17.33 11.78 6.45
N PHE A 102 16.70 12.00 5.30
CA PHE A 102 16.49 13.33 4.72
C PHE A 102 15.09 13.89 5.00
N THR A 103 14.15 13.05 5.42
CA THR A 103 12.75 13.44 5.62
C THR A 103 12.43 13.84 7.07
N GLY A 104 13.26 13.41 8.03
CA GLY A 104 13.00 13.57 9.47
C GLY A 104 12.09 12.51 10.06
N VAL A 105 11.59 11.56 9.23
CA VAL A 105 10.63 10.54 9.65
C VAL A 105 11.32 9.19 9.70
N TRP A 106 12.03 8.88 10.80
CA TRP A 106 12.77 7.63 10.97
C TRP A 106 12.01 6.57 11.77
N ASP A 107 10.88 6.93 12.40
CA ASP A 107 9.94 6.05 13.08
C ASP A 107 8.52 6.61 12.92
N ASN A 108 7.52 5.92 13.46
CA ASN A 108 6.14 6.42 13.43
C ASN A 108 6.01 7.75 14.15
N THR A 109 5.29 8.68 13.54
CA THR A 109 5.15 10.05 14.04
C THR A 109 4.31 10.19 15.32
N VAL A 110 3.67 9.11 15.77
CA VAL A 110 3.08 9.02 17.12
C VAL A 110 4.15 8.93 18.21
N THR A 111 5.39 8.62 17.86
CA THR A 111 6.53 8.55 18.76
C THR A 111 6.99 9.97 19.09
N PRO A 112 7.01 10.40 20.38
CA PRO A 112 7.17 11.82 20.76
C PRO A 112 8.47 12.49 20.27
N TRP A 113 9.53 11.72 20.05
CA TRP A 113 10.84 12.23 19.59
C TRP A 113 11.01 12.24 18.07
N VAL A 114 10.00 11.84 17.30
CA VAL A 114 10.01 11.92 15.84
C VAL A 114 9.40 13.25 15.41
N PRO A 115 10.14 14.12 14.73
CA PRO A 115 9.67 15.48 14.44
C PRO A 115 8.56 15.53 13.39
N GLY A 116 8.34 14.41 12.66
CA GLY A 116 7.50 14.39 11.47
C GLY A 116 8.24 14.87 10.23
N LEU A 117 7.51 14.96 9.12
CA LEU A 117 8.07 15.38 7.84
C LEU A 117 8.56 16.84 7.93
N TYR A 118 9.82 17.07 7.62
CA TYR A 118 10.41 18.41 7.66
C TYR A 118 9.73 19.36 6.67
N ASP A 119 9.56 20.61 7.09
CA ASP A 119 8.86 21.64 6.31
C ASP A 119 9.54 22.03 5.00
N ASN A 120 10.85 21.84 4.93
CA ASN A 120 11.68 22.16 3.77
C ASN A 120 11.79 21.01 2.75
N VAL A 121 11.14 19.88 3.01
CA VAL A 121 11.15 18.73 2.10
C VAL A 121 9.96 18.81 1.15
N ASN A 122 10.24 18.86 -0.15
CA ASN A 122 9.20 18.84 -1.16
C ASN A 122 8.58 17.44 -1.28
N THR A 123 7.27 17.40 -1.32
CA THR A 123 6.50 16.20 -1.62
C THR A 123 6.14 16.15 -3.11
N ILE A 124 5.67 14.99 -3.56
CA ILE A 124 5.07 14.84 -4.90
C ILE A 124 3.90 15.82 -5.12
N GLY A 125 3.17 16.19 -4.06
CA GLY A 125 2.12 17.20 -4.12
C GLY A 125 2.65 18.56 -4.58
N HIS A 126 3.78 19.02 -4.04
CA HIS A 126 4.44 20.24 -4.48
C HIS A 126 4.88 20.16 -5.94
N LEU A 127 5.48 19.03 -6.35
CA LEU A 127 5.96 18.85 -7.73
C LEU A 127 4.80 18.88 -8.73
N LEU A 128 3.69 18.23 -8.42
CA LEU A 128 2.51 18.20 -9.29
C LEU A 128 1.80 19.56 -9.33
N ARG A 129 1.70 20.26 -8.19
CA ARG A 129 1.18 21.62 -8.14
C ARG A 129 2.00 22.57 -9.03
N ASN A 130 3.33 22.48 -8.98
CA ASN A 130 4.22 23.24 -9.85
C ASN A 130 4.07 22.89 -11.33
N GLN A 131 3.55 21.71 -11.65
CA GLN A 131 3.17 21.28 -12.99
C GLN A 131 1.72 21.63 -13.34
N ASN A 132 1.07 22.50 -12.56
CA ASN A 132 -0.30 22.97 -12.75
C ASN A 132 -1.36 21.84 -12.63
N TYR A 133 -1.09 20.79 -11.84
CA TYR A 133 -2.12 19.85 -11.44
C TYR A 133 -2.97 20.44 -10.31
N GLU A 134 -4.24 20.08 -10.29
CA GLU A 134 -5.06 20.22 -9.09
C GLU A 134 -4.85 18.99 -8.20
N THR A 135 -4.39 19.19 -6.97
CA THR A 135 -3.94 18.11 -6.11
C THR A 135 -4.97 17.82 -5.02
N GLY A 136 -5.24 16.54 -4.75
CA GLY A 136 -6.12 16.08 -3.68
C GLY A 136 -5.46 15.03 -2.81
N TYR A 137 -5.75 15.05 -1.51
CA TYR A 137 -5.32 14.04 -0.54
C TYR A 137 -6.50 13.54 0.29
N PHE A 138 -6.66 12.22 0.39
CA PHE A 138 -7.77 11.58 1.09
C PHE A 138 -7.29 10.37 1.89
N GLY A 139 -7.66 10.29 3.16
CA GLY A 139 -7.34 9.18 4.04
C GLY A 139 -6.14 9.39 4.95
N LYS A 140 -5.46 8.31 5.32
CA LYS A 140 -4.36 8.28 6.28
C LYS A 140 -3.17 9.12 5.83
N TRP A 141 -2.70 10.04 6.68
CA TRP A 141 -1.50 10.86 6.47
C TRP A 141 -0.27 10.28 7.16
N HIS A 142 -0.28 10.26 8.46
CA HIS A 142 0.72 9.67 9.35
C HIS A 142 2.18 10.16 9.10
N LEU A 143 2.35 11.44 8.72
CA LEU A 143 3.65 12.05 8.45
C LEU A 143 3.94 13.29 9.29
N THR A 144 3.02 13.71 10.14
CA THR A 144 3.21 14.81 11.09
C THR A 144 3.11 14.28 12.52
N ASN A 145 3.84 14.90 13.44
CA ASN A 145 3.72 14.55 14.85
C ASN A 145 2.33 14.97 15.34
N ILE A 146 1.44 13.99 15.41
CA ILE A 146 0.11 14.13 15.98
C ILE A 146 0.20 13.50 17.36
N THR A 147 0.21 14.31 18.40
CA THR A 147 0.17 13.81 19.78
C THR A 147 -1.12 13.03 20.01
N GLU A 148 -1.15 12.11 20.98
CA GLU A 148 -2.36 11.32 21.31
C GLU A 148 -3.60 12.20 21.50
N SER A 149 -3.44 13.44 22.03
CA SER A 149 -4.50 14.41 22.14
C SER A 149 -5.03 14.93 20.78
N ASN A 150 -4.25 14.80 19.71
CA ASN A 150 -4.57 15.25 18.35
C ASN A 150 -5.02 14.11 17.42
N VAL A 151 -5.00 12.87 17.90
CA VAL A 151 -5.49 11.69 17.15
C VAL A 151 -7.02 11.64 17.11
N ASN A 152 -7.70 12.50 17.86
CA ASN A 152 -9.14 12.63 17.76
C ASN A 152 -9.52 13.11 16.35
N GLU A 153 -10.45 12.41 15.71
CA GLU A 153 -10.96 12.67 14.35
C GLU A 153 -11.32 14.12 14.10
N ASN A 154 -11.55 14.89 15.15
CA ASN A 154 -11.97 16.28 15.11
C ASN A 154 -10.91 17.26 15.64
N ALA A 155 -9.72 16.81 16.01
CA ALA A 155 -8.74 17.66 16.72
C ALA A 155 -8.30 18.88 15.92
N LEU A 156 -8.13 18.74 14.60
CA LEU A 156 -7.78 19.84 13.71
C LEU A 156 -9.00 20.46 13.00
N GLY A 157 -10.09 19.70 12.86
CA GLY A 157 -11.23 20.07 12.03
C GLY A 157 -10.89 20.14 10.54
N TYR A 158 -11.91 20.36 9.71
CA TYR A 158 -11.73 20.41 8.25
C TYR A 158 -10.73 21.50 7.81
N ASP A 159 -10.79 22.68 8.40
CA ASP A 159 -9.91 23.79 8.04
C ASP A 159 -8.46 23.55 8.46
N GLY A 160 -8.24 22.97 9.65
CA GLY A 160 -6.92 22.60 10.13
C GLY A 160 -6.27 21.54 9.26
N MET A 161 -7.00 20.48 8.91
CA MET A 161 -6.51 19.43 8.02
C MET A 161 -6.23 19.98 6.62
N LYS A 162 -7.11 20.80 6.07
CA LYS A 162 -6.89 21.45 4.77
C LYS A 162 -5.63 22.33 4.78
N LYS A 163 -5.42 23.12 5.83
CA LYS A 163 -4.21 23.94 5.99
C LYS A 163 -2.95 23.08 6.07
N MET A 164 -2.99 21.98 6.82
CA MET A 164 -1.90 21.02 6.92
C MET A 164 -1.59 20.40 5.55
N PHE A 165 -2.57 19.86 4.85
CA PHE A 165 -2.36 19.26 3.54
C PHE A 165 -1.86 20.26 2.49
N ASN A 166 -2.38 21.51 2.52
CA ASN A 166 -1.92 22.57 1.64
C ASN A 166 -0.43 22.88 1.82
N LYS A 167 0.05 22.85 3.07
CA LYS A 167 1.48 23.00 3.40
C LYS A 167 2.34 21.95 2.69
N TYR A 168 1.82 20.73 2.49
CA TYR A 168 2.52 19.63 1.83
C TYR A 168 2.15 19.46 0.34
N GLY A 169 1.54 20.46 -0.26
CA GLY A 169 1.28 20.50 -1.70
C GLY A 169 -0.05 19.91 -2.14
N PHE A 170 -1.00 19.66 -1.23
CA PHE A 170 -2.31 19.10 -1.54
C PHE A 170 -3.40 20.14 -1.24
N ASP A 171 -4.11 20.58 -2.31
CA ASP A 171 -5.06 21.70 -2.23
C ASP A 171 -6.47 21.26 -1.80
N ASN A 172 -6.81 20.01 -2.07
CA ASN A 172 -8.14 19.45 -1.81
C ASN A 172 -8.05 18.32 -0.80
N SER A 173 -8.88 18.40 0.23
CA SER A 173 -9.13 17.31 1.17
C SER A 173 -10.51 17.51 1.78
N ASN A 174 -11.11 16.44 2.29
CA ASN A 174 -12.41 16.49 2.94
C ASN A 174 -12.43 15.56 4.16
N GLN A 175 -11.58 15.86 5.14
CA GLN A 175 -11.52 15.09 6.38
C GLN A 175 -11.21 16.02 7.57
N PRO A 176 -11.84 15.79 8.73
CA PRO A 176 -11.68 16.66 9.90
C PRO A 176 -10.47 16.32 10.76
N GLY A 177 -9.82 15.16 10.52
CA GLY A 177 -8.70 14.67 11.31
C GLY A 177 -7.97 13.53 10.61
N GLU A 178 -7.04 12.91 11.32
CA GLU A 178 -6.31 11.74 10.86
C GLU A 178 -7.27 10.53 10.74
N ARG A 179 -7.22 9.81 9.64
CA ARG A 179 -7.98 8.59 9.41
C ARG A 179 -7.08 7.38 9.61
N ASP A 180 -6.80 7.08 10.87
CA ASP A 180 -5.97 5.97 11.31
C ASP A 180 -6.54 5.36 12.61
N LEU A 181 -5.80 4.48 13.27
CA LEU A 181 -6.07 3.86 14.57
C LEU A 181 -7.23 2.85 14.62
N GLY A 182 -7.01 1.85 15.45
CA GLY A 182 -7.94 0.81 15.92
C GLY A 182 -9.21 0.56 15.11
N GLN A 183 -9.18 -0.33 14.10
CA GLN A 183 -10.23 -0.51 13.09
C GLN A 183 -10.45 0.72 12.20
N GLY A 184 -9.38 1.47 11.92
CA GLY A 184 -9.43 2.67 11.08
C GLY A 184 -9.83 2.37 9.65
N GLY A 185 -9.44 1.21 9.10
CA GLY A 185 -9.86 0.74 7.78
C GLY A 185 -11.35 0.53 7.71
N TYR A 186 -11.92 -0.23 8.63
CA TYR A 186 -13.35 -0.45 8.72
C TYR A 186 -14.15 0.86 8.86
N LYS A 187 -13.65 1.78 9.66
CA LYS A 187 -14.36 3.04 9.96
C LYS A 187 -14.23 4.08 8.87
N PHE A 188 -13.06 4.21 8.23
CA PHE A 188 -12.73 5.38 7.44
C PHE A 188 -12.49 5.12 5.96
N ASP A 189 -12.17 3.89 5.53
CA ASP A 189 -11.86 3.62 4.13
C ASP A 189 -13.06 3.89 3.22
N GLY A 190 -14.28 3.58 3.69
CA GLY A 190 -15.51 3.92 2.99
C GLY A 190 -15.73 5.43 2.83
N LEU A 191 -15.41 6.21 3.86
CA LEU A 191 -15.48 7.67 3.81
C LEU A 191 -14.40 8.24 2.89
N THR A 192 -13.20 7.70 2.94
CA THR A 192 -12.07 8.07 2.07
C THR A 192 -12.41 7.83 0.61
N ALA A 193 -12.97 6.66 0.26
CA ALA A 193 -13.42 6.34 -1.09
C ALA A 193 -14.55 7.26 -1.57
N LYS A 194 -15.50 7.58 -0.69
CA LYS A 194 -16.60 8.49 -0.98
C LYS A 194 -16.11 9.90 -1.30
N ASP A 195 -15.21 10.46 -0.47
CA ASP A 195 -14.65 11.79 -0.65
C ASP A 195 -13.83 11.88 -1.93
N ALA A 196 -13.00 10.86 -2.20
CA ALA A 196 -12.22 10.77 -3.43
C ALA A 196 -13.08 10.60 -4.67
N SER A 197 -14.13 9.77 -4.63
CA SER A 197 -15.08 9.60 -5.73
C SER A 197 -15.82 10.89 -6.04
N LYS A 198 -16.20 11.65 -5.01
CA LYS A 198 -16.80 12.97 -5.16
C LYS A 198 -15.85 13.92 -5.89
N PHE A 199 -14.58 13.99 -5.44
CA PHE A 199 -13.55 14.79 -6.10
C PHE A 199 -13.39 14.40 -7.58
N ILE A 200 -13.31 13.11 -7.92
CA ILE A 200 -13.21 12.64 -9.30
C ILE A 200 -14.39 13.13 -10.13
N HIS A 201 -15.62 13.04 -9.62
CA HIS A 201 -16.83 13.50 -10.33
C HIS A 201 -16.85 15.01 -10.54
N GLU A 202 -16.42 15.79 -9.54
CA GLU A 202 -16.35 17.25 -9.64
C GLU A 202 -15.35 17.74 -10.69
N LYS A 203 -14.36 16.90 -11.03
CA LYS A 203 -13.30 17.23 -12.02
C LYS A 203 -13.61 16.78 -13.45
N LYS A 204 -14.74 16.10 -13.72
CA LYS A 204 -15.02 15.48 -15.02
C LYS A 204 -15.04 16.47 -16.20
N ASP A 205 -15.55 17.67 -15.98
CA ASP A 205 -15.74 18.68 -17.05
C ASP A 205 -14.67 19.79 -16.99
N GLN A 206 -13.63 19.61 -16.19
CA GLN A 206 -12.56 20.60 -16.06
C GLN A 206 -11.44 20.37 -17.08
N ASN A 207 -10.89 21.46 -17.63
CA ASN A 207 -9.74 21.40 -18.53
C ASN A 207 -8.40 21.20 -17.81
N LYS A 208 -8.39 21.34 -16.49
CA LYS A 208 -7.20 21.17 -15.66
C LYS A 208 -7.04 19.71 -15.26
N SER A 209 -5.85 19.13 -15.46
CA SER A 209 -5.54 17.79 -14.97
C SER A 209 -5.44 17.79 -13.47
N TRP A 210 -5.84 16.69 -12.87
CA TRP A 210 -5.82 16.51 -11.40
C TRP A 210 -4.95 15.32 -11.01
N SER A 211 -4.50 15.34 -9.76
CA SER A 211 -3.90 14.20 -9.07
C SER A 211 -4.61 13.98 -7.75
N ALA A 212 -5.00 12.75 -7.47
CA ALA A 212 -5.64 12.35 -6.24
C ALA A 212 -4.85 11.24 -5.56
N PHE A 213 -4.49 11.46 -4.30
CA PHE A 213 -3.76 10.53 -3.44
C PHE A 213 -4.73 9.93 -2.44
N ILE A 214 -5.02 8.64 -2.61
CA ILE A 214 -6.00 7.91 -1.81
C ILE A 214 -5.24 6.97 -0.89
N ASN A 215 -5.37 7.16 0.40
CA ASN A 215 -4.61 6.46 1.42
C ASN A 215 -5.56 5.64 2.29
N PHE A 216 -5.75 4.40 1.92
CA PHE A 216 -6.54 3.47 2.69
C PHE A 216 -5.76 2.95 3.90
N VAL A 217 -6.50 2.67 4.97
CA VAL A 217 -5.94 2.07 6.18
C VAL A 217 -5.87 0.56 6.04
N ASN A 218 -6.93 -0.10 5.53
CA ASN A 218 -6.90 -1.55 5.38
C ASN A 218 -5.86 -2.01 4.34
N PRO A 219 -5.21 -3.16 4.63
CA PRO A 219 -5.48 -4.17 5.69
C PRO A 219 -4.79 -3.95 7.05
N HIS A 220 -4.30 -2.76 7.37
CA HIS A 220 -3.62 -2.41 8.62
C HIS A 220 -4.43 -2.74 9.90
N ASP A 221 -5.75 -2.87 9.83
CA ASP A 221 -6.59 -3.24 10.98
C ASP A 221 -6.18 -4.58 11.60
N ILE A 222 -5.47 -5.44 10.85
CA ILE A 222 -4.84 -6.67 11.35
C ILE A 222 -3.89 -6.41 12.53
N MET A 223 -3.23 -5.26 12.57
CA MET A 223 -2.30 -4.88 13.63
C MET A 223 -2.98 -4.85 14.99
N PHE A 224 -4.23 -4.45 15.02
CA PHE A 224 -5.05 -4.34 16.22
C PHE A 224 -6.02 -5.52 16.40
N PHE A 225 -5.94 -6.54 15.57
CA PHE A 225 -6.85 -7.67 15.66
C PHE A 225 -6.49 -8.59 16.84
N ARG A 226 -7.49 -8.90 17.64
CA ARG A 226 -7.42 -9.83 18.75
C ARG A 226 -7.96 -11.20 18.34
N ALA A 227 -7.06 -12.13 18.07
CA ALA A 227 -7.44 -13.46 17.56
C ALA A 227 -8.24 -14.30 18.58
N SER A 228 -8.03 -14.07 19.87
CA SER A 228 -8.82 -14.66 20.97
C SER A 228 -8.76 -13.79 22.22
N ALA A 229 -9.60 -14.10 23.22
CA ALA A 229 -9.57 -13.40 24.51
C ALA A 229 -8.24 -13.57 25.27
N GLU A 230 -7.51 -14.66 24.99
CA GLU A 230 -6.23 -15.00 25.64
C GLU A 230 -5.05 -14.28 25.02
N ILE A 231 -5.15 -13.89 23.74
CA ILE A 231 -4.07 -13.25 22.99
C ILE A 231 -4.17 -11.73 23.13
N LYS A 232 -3.28 -11.15 23.90
CA LYS A 232 -3.21 -9.70 24.07
C LYS A 232 -1.76 -9.22 23.94
N GLY A 233 -1.55 -8.24 23.09
CA GLY A 233 -0.29 -7.50 22.98
C GLY A 233 -0.04 -6.58 24.17
N THR A 234 1.05 -5.85 24.15
CA THR A 234 1.46 -4.94 25.22
C THR A 234 1.38 -3.48 24.77
N GLY A 235 1.37 -2.59 25.74
CA GLY A 235 1.37 -1.15 25.51
C GLY A 235 0.24 -0.70 24.59
N PHE A 236 0.52 0.31 23.77
CA PHE A 236 -0.46 0.91 22.86
C PHE A 236 -1.20 -0.11 21.98
N ILE A 237 -0.50 -1.10 21.42
CA ILE A 237 -1.14 -2.13 20.60
C ILE A 237 -2.14 -2.95 21.44
N GLY A 238 -1.70 -3.44 22.61
CA GLY A 238 -2.55 -4.25 23.48
C GLY A 238 -3.80 -3.52 23.96
N ASP A 239 -3.71 -2.22 24.20
CA ASP A 239 -4.83 -1.41 24.68
C ASP A 239 -5.85 -1.11 23.59
N HIS A 240 -5.43 -1.11 22.32
CA HIS A 240 -6.28 -0.83 21.16
C HIS A 240 -6.76 -2.09 20.42
N GLN A 241 -6.31 -3.30 20.83
CA GLN A 241 -6.73 -4.54 20.19
C GLN A 241 -8.24 -4.79 20.34
N LYS A 242 -8.88 -5.21 19.25
CA LYS A 242 -10.32 -5.50 19.15
C LYS A 242 -10.57 -6.79 18.37
N PHE A 243 -11.72 -7.40 18.61
CA PHE A 243 -12.25 -8.46 17.75
C PHE A 243 -12.67 -7.88 16.39
N ALA A 244 -12.93 -8.76 15.42
CA ALA A 244 -13.46 -8.35 14.12
C ALA A 244 -14.74 -7.51 14.27
N PRO A 245 -14.96 -6.52 13.42
CA PRO A 245 -16.23 -5.81 13.37
C PRO A 245 -17.39 -6.78 13.07
N GLN A 246 -18.58 -6.48 13.57
CA GLN A 246 -19.80 -7.22 13.25
C GLN A 246 -20.35 -6.74 11.89
N ASP A 247 -19.70 -7.15 10.81
CA ASP A 247 -20.09 -6.87 9.45
C ASP A 247 -19.83 -8.13 8.61
N GLN A 248 -20.79 -8.53 7.77
CA GLN A 248 -20.73 -9.76 6.97
C GLN A 248 -19.48 -9.90 6.11
N ILE A 249 -18.83 -8.79 5.73
CA ILE A 249 -17.58 -8.85 4.97
C ILE A 249 -16.45 -9.52 5.75
N TYR A 250 -16.51 -9.51 7.10
CA TYR A 250 -15.50 -10.10 7.98
C TYR A 250 -15.84 -11.53 8.40
N ASP A 251 -17.02 -12.07 8.00
CA ASP A 251 -17.48 -13.42 8.36
C ASP A 251 -16.97 -14.50 7.39
N GLU A 252 -16.40 -14.12 6.24
CA GLU A 252 -15.99 -15.09 5.24
C GLU A 252 -14.77 -15.89 5.69
N ILE A 253 -14.85 -17.20 5.52
CA ILE A 253 -13.78 -18.15 5.80
C ILE A 253 -13.17 -18.57 4.47
N HIS A 254 -11.88 -18.28 4.29
CA HIS A 254 -11.14 -18.60 3.09
C HIS A 254 -10.45 -19.96 3.20
N ASP A 255 -10.49 -20.71 2.11
CA ASP A 255 -9.69 -21.93 1.98
C ASP A 255 -8.27 -21.56 1.56
N PHE A 256 -7.29 -21.90 2.42
CA PHE A 256 -5.87 -21.69 2.16
C PHE A 256 -5.02 -22.66 2.96
N GLU A 257 -3.85 -22.94 2.42
CA GLU A 257 -2.78 -23.65 3.13
C GLU A 257 -1.78 -22.66 3.70
N PHE A 258 -1.26 -22.95 4.87
CA PHE A 258 -0.15 -22.18 5.41
C PHE A 258 1.10 -22.36 4.51
N PRO A 259 1.87 -21.27 4.25
CA PRO A 259 3.07 -21.39 3.44
C PRO A 259 4.13 -22.25 4.11
N LEU A 260 5.06 -22.81 3.31
CA LEU A 260 6.11 -23.72 3.79
C LEU A 260 7.01 -23.12 4.89
N ASN A 261 7.13 -21.80 4.93
CA ASN A 261 7.86 -21.06 5.97
C ASN A 261 6.96 -20.52 7.09
N PHE A 262 5.75 -21.08 7.21
CA PHE A 262 4.89 -20.84 8.38
C PHE A 262 5.54 -21.51 9.60
N GLY A 263 5.59 -20.78 10.70
CA GLY A 263 6.18 -21.29 11.93
C GLY A 263 7.63 -20.85 12.16
N PRO A 264 8.17 -21.11 13.37
CA PRO A 264 9.57 -20.81 13.65
C PRO A 264 10.44 -21.65 12.74
N ARG A 265 11.42 -21.06 12.13
CA ARG A 265 12.57 -21.83 11.66
C ARG A 265 13.37 -22.25 12.88
N ASP A 266 13.92 -23.46 12.84
CA ASP A 266 15.02 -23.90 13.73
C ASP A 266 16.26 -23.02 13.47
N LEU A 267 16.15 -21.74 13.78
CA LEU A 267 17.30 -20.86 13.83
C LEU A 267 17.76 -20.86 15.27
N ASP A 268 18.85 -21.56 15.53
CA ASP A 268 19.66 -21.49 16.76
C ASP A 268 20.13 -20.05 17.12
N VAL A 269 19.66 -19.07 16.43
CA VAL A 269 19.92 -17.65 16.69
C VAL A 269 18.63 -17.10 17.26
N GLY A 270 18.67 -16.74 18.52
CA GLY A 270 17.53 -16.10 19.22
C GLY A 270 16.83 -15.13 18.29
N ASN A 271 15.59 -15.42 17.97
CA ASN A 271 14.85 -14.72 16.94
C ASN A 271 14.28 -13.42 17.52
N ALA A 272 15.20 -12.49 17.83
CA ALA A 272 14.88 -11.22 18.47
C ALA A 272 13.75 -10.46 17.71
N GLY A 273 13.69 -10.61 16.38
CA GLY A 273 12.60 -10.04 15.58
C GLY A 273 11.24 -10.67 15.93
N THR A 274 11.17 -11.99 16.04
CA THR A 274 9.94 -12.70 16.42
C THR A 274 9.57 -12.41 17.89
N GLU A 275 10.53 -12.38 18.79
CA GLU A 275 10.29 -12.03 20.21
C GLU A 275 9.72 -10.62 20.35
N ILE A 276 10.29 -9.64 19.67
CA ILE A 276 9.76 -8.27 19.66
C ILE A 276 8.33 -8.26 19.14
N MET A 277 8.07 -8.92 18.01
CA MET A 277 6.74 -8.98 17.43
C MET A 277 5.74 -9.66 18.38
N ASN A 278 6.10 -10.78 18.98
CA ASN A 278 5.25 -11.49 19.92
C ASN A 278 4.99 -10.66 21.19
N THR A 279 5.98 -9.93 21.67
CA THR A 279 5.80 -9.01 22.82
C THR A 279 4.83 -7.89 22.47
N VAL A 280 5.01 -7.24 21.31
CA VAL A 280 4.20 -6.08 20.90
C VAL A 280 2.77 -6.49 20.57
N TYR A 281 2.59 -7.54 19.78
CA TYR A 281 1.26 -7.94 19.26
C TYR A 281 0.58 -9.05 20.08
N GLY A 282 1.28 -9.71 20.99
CA GLY A 282 0.87 -10.92 21.69
C GLY A 282 1.17 -12.19 20.88
N GLU A 283 1.69 -13.22 21.53
CA GLU A 283 2.05 -14.47 20.90
C GLU A 283 0.81 -15.29 20.50
N ILE A 284 0.79 -15.82 19.28
CA ILE A 284 -0.11 -16.88 18.86
C ILE A 284 0.71 -18.17 18.78
N PRO A 285 0.49 -19.15 19.69
CA PRO A 285 1.25 -20.42 19.65
C PRO A 285 1.02 -21.16 18.32
N TYR A 286 2.07 -21.75 17.74
CA TYR A 286 1.96 -22.48 16.46
C TYR A 286 1.02 -23.68 16.51
N SER A 287 0.93 -24.34 17.65
CA SER A 287 -0.03 -25.42 17.88
C SER A 287 -1.49 -24.97 17.75
N ARG A 288 -1.76 -23.67 17.88
CA ARG A 288 -3.09 -23.08 17.74
C ARG A 288 -3.35 -22.64 16.31
N THR A 289 -3.32 -23.58 15.39
CA THR A 289 -3.62 -23.35 13.96
C THR A 289 -5.00 -22.78 13.72
N ASP A 290 -5.95 -23.05 14.62
CA ASP A 290 -7.27 -22.43 14.65
C ASP A 290 -7.20 -20.90 14.79
N LEU A 291 -6.39 -20.39 15.72
CA LEU A 291 -6.19 -18.96 15.93
C LEU A 291 -5.43 -18.30 14.77
N TRP A 292 -4.44 -19.00 14.21
CA TRP A 292 -3.74 -18.52 13.01
C TRP A 292 -4.66 -18.45 11.80
N ARG A 293 -5.55 -19.43 11.61
CA ARG A 293 -6.56 -19.36 10.54
C ARG A 293 -7.49 -18.17 10.75
N ASN A 294 -7.97 -17.96 11.97
CA ASN A 294 -8.79 -16.78 12.30
C ASN A 294 -8.04 -15.47 12.00
N PHE A 295 -6.77 -15.35 12.38
CA PHE A 295 -5.92 -14.20 12.12
C PHE A 295 -5.75 -13.94 10.61
N CYS A 296 -5.41 -14.98 9.85
CA CYS A 296 -5.26 -14.85 8.39
C CYS A 296 -6.59 -14.52 7.69
N ASN A 297 -7.70 -15.15 8.09
CA ASN A 297 -9.03 -14.86 7.54
C ASN A 297 -9.41 -13.40 7.77
N TYR A 298 -9.16 -12.87 8.97
CA TYR A 298 -9.41 -11.45 9.23
C TYR A 298 -8.60 -10.55 8.31
N TYR A 299 -7.32 -10.85 8.09
CA TYR A 299 -6.48 -10.10 7.15
C TYR A 299 -7.04 -10.14 5.71
N PHE A 300 -7.44 -11.31 5.25
CA PHE A 300 -8.01 -11.46 3.90
C PHE A 300 -9.34 -10.73 3.77
N ASN A 301 -10.13 -10.67 4.82
CA ASN A 301 -11.36 -9.89 4.85
C ASN A 301 -11.09 -8.38 4.89
N CYS A 302 -10.04 -7.90 5.56
CA CYS A 302 -9.57 -6.53 5.45
C CYS A 302 -9.16 -6.17 4.00
N LEU A 303 -8.52 -7.10 3.28
CA LEU A 303 -8.22 -6.92 1.85
C LEU A 303 -9.48 -6.82 1.00
N ARG A 304 -10.50 -7.64 1.26
CA ARG A 304 -11.80 -7.59 0.57
C ARG A 304 -12.54 -6.28 0.85
N ASP A 305 -12.44 -5.82 2.08
CA ASP A 305 -13.07 -4.56 2.48
C ASP A 305 -12.46 -3.37 1.73
N VAL A 306 -11.14 -3.23 1.70
CA VAL A 306 -10.52 -2.14 0.93
C VAL A 306 -10.70 -2.34 -0.59
N ASP A 307 -10.76 -3.57 -1.07
CA ASP A 307 -10.99 -3.86 -2.50
C ASP A 307 -12.33 -3.32 -3.01
N ARG A 308 -13.43 -3.45 -2.22
CA ARG A 308 -14.72 -2.85 -2.58
C ARG A 308 -14.66 -1.32 -2.65
N HIS A 309 -13.84 -0.69 -1.79
CA HIS A 309 -13.63 0.75 -1.82
C HIS A 309 -12.79 1.20 -3.01
N MET A 310 -11.77 0.42 -3.39
CA MET A 310 -11.03 0.64 -4.64
C MET A 310 -11.93 0.49 -5.87
N MET A 311 -12.86 -0.47 -5.87
CA MET A 311 -13.84 -0.63 -6.95
C MET A 311 -14.74 0.60 -7.09
N SER A 312 -15.06 1.29 -6.00
CA SER A 312 -15.83 2.54 -6.04
C SER A 312 -15.08 3.65 -6.80
N LEU A 313 -13.75 3.76 -6.60
CA LEU A 313 -12.92 4.71 -7.34
C LEU A 313 -12.86 4.39 -8.84
N ILE A 314 -12.69 3.11 -9.19
CA ILE A 314 -12.72 2.64 -10.59
C ILE A 314 -14.08 2.96 -11.22
N SER A 315 -15.14 2.75 -10.50
CA SER A 315 -16.51 3.07 -10.93
C SER A 315 -16.72 4.57 -11.15
N ALA A 316 -16.14 5.42 -10.27
CA ALA A 316 -16.17 6.87 -10.41
C ALA A 316 -15.42 7.31 -11.67
N LEU A 317 -14.23 6.75 -11.95
CA LEU A 317 -13.48 7.04 -13.19
C LEU A 317 -14.24 6.62 -14.44
N LYS A 318 -14.88 5.44 -14.44
CA LYS A 318 -15.68 4.94 -15.57
C LYS A 318 -16.91 5.80 -15.82
N SER A 319 -17.71 6.08 -14.79
CA SER A 319 -18.95 6.85 -14.92
C SER A 319 -18.71 8.32 -15.27
N SER A 320 -17.58 8.88 -14.85
CA SER A 320 -17.15 10.23 -15.25
C SER A 320 -16.41 10.28 -16.58
N LYS A 321 -16.20 9.14 -17.27
CA LYS A 321 -15.45 9.01 -18.54
C LYS A 321 -14.02 9.53 -18.45
N GLN A 322 -13.36 9.34 -17.31
CA GLN A 322 -11.99 9.80 -17.09
C GLN A 322 -10.97 8.65 -17.05
N LEU A 323 -11.41 7.39 -17.07
CA LEU A 323 -10.52 6.23 -16.95
C LEU A 323 -9.41 6.24 -18.00
N ASP A 324 -9.74 6.46 -19.27
CA ASP A 324 -8.78 6.41 -20.39
C ASP A 324 -7.74 7.55 -20.38
N ASN A 325 -7.99 8.60 -19.58
CA ASN A 325 -7.05 9.71 -19.42
C ASN A 325 -6.50 9.79 -17.99
N THR A 326 -6.46 8.67 -17.26
CA THR A 326 -5.96 8.62 -15.89
C THR A 326 -4.89 7.53 -15.76
N ILE A 327 -3.70 7.92 -15.30
CA ILE A 327 -2.68 6.97 -14.87
C ILE A 327 -3.02 6.56 -13.44
N ILE A 328 -3.13 5.25 -13.21
CA ILE A 328 -3.45 4.69 -11.90
C ILE A 328 -2.20 4.03 -11.34
N PHE A 329 -1.77 4.49 -10.17
CA PHE A 329 -0.77 3.83 -9.33
C PHE A 329 -1.47 3.13 -8.19
N MET A 330 -1.12 1.89 -7.92
CA MET A 330 -1.54 1.17 -6.72
C MET A 330 -0.31 0.55 -6.08
N VAL A 331 -0.06 0.92 -4.81
CA VAL A 331 1.09 0.45 -4.03
C VAL A 331 0.69 0.20 -2.57
N SER A 332 1.59 -0.43 -1.80
CA SER A 332 1.50 -0.46 -0.33
C SER A 332 2.76 0.15 0.29
N ASP A 333 2.63 0.67 1.50
CA ASP A 333 3.76 1.21 2.25
C ASP A 333 4.67 0.10 2.81
N HIS A 334 4.14 -1.03 3.24
CA HIS A 334 4.87 -2.24 3.65
C HIS A 334 3.94 -3.46 3.64
N GLY A 335 4.51 -4.63 3.90
CA GLY A 335 3.77 -5.90 3.95
C GLY A 335 3.35 -6.32 5.35
N GLU A 336 3.04 -7.63 5.50
CA GLU A 336 2.57 -8.30 6.70
C GLU A 336 3.11 -9.73 6.74
N MET A 337 3.59 -10.20 7.89
CA MET A 337 4.21 -11.51 8.05
C MET A 337 3.22 -12.68 8.03
N LEU A 338 2.02 -12.54 8.58
CA LEU A 338 0.96 -13.57 8.63
C LEU A 338 1.44 -14.96 9.07
N GLY A 339 2.31 -15.05 10.08
CA GLY A 339 2.83 -16.29 10.63
C GLY A 339 4.03 -16.88 9.90
N GLN A 340 4.44 -16.29 8.78
CA GLN A 340 5.69 -16.69 8.12
C GLN A 340 6.88 -16.32 8.99
N GLN A 341 7.91 -17.15 9.01
CA GLN A 341 9.07 -17.04 9.91
C GLN A 341 8.70 -16.97 11.40
N GLY A 342 7.50 -17.35 11.76
CA GLY A 342 7.04 -17.27 13.12
C GLY A 342 6.54 -15.91 13.58
N ALA A 343 6.46 -14.98 12.69
CA ALA A 343 6.13 -13.60 13.01
C ALA A 343 4.75 -13.18 12.46
N ARG A 344 4.18 -12.16 13.07
CA ARG A 344 3.08 -11.37 12.55
C ARG A 344 3.45 -9.89 12.62
N GLY A 345 2.75 -9.07 11.86
CA GLY A 345 3.07 -7.66 11.76
C GLY A 345 4.19 -7.40 10.75
N LYS A 346 5.02 -6.44 11.06
CA LYS A 346 6.03 -5.82 10.20
C LYS A 346 7.30 -5.53 11.00
N LEU A 347 8.12 -4.57 10.63
CA LEU A 347 9.35 -4.13 11.33
C LEU A 347 10.57 -5.03 11.11
N VAL A 348 10.50 -6.01 10.24
CA VAL A 348 11.60 -6.93 9.93
C VAL A 348 11.97 -6.86 8.46
N PRO A 349 13.24 -7.10 8.08
CA PRO A 349 13.69 -7.00 6.69
C PRO A 349 13.40 -8.28 5.86
N TRP A 350 12.34 -8.99 6.17
CA TRP A 350 11.94 -10.21 5.46
C TRP A 350 11.00 -9.88 4.30
N GLU A 351 11.04 -10.71 3.25
CA GLU A 351 10.27 -10.53 2.01
C GLU A 351 8.80 -10.16 2.29
N GLU A 352 8.18 -10.84 3.24
CA GLU A 352 6.77 -10.67 3.56
C GLU A 352 6.45 -9.28 4.16
N SER A 353 7.44 -8.70 4.80
CA SER A 353 7.33 -7.37 5.43
C SER A 353 7.72 -6.24 4.48
N ILE A 354 8.72 -6.46 3.60
CA ILE A 354 9.26 -5.39 2.74
C ILE A 354 8.80 -5.43 1.29
N ARG A 355 8.36 -6.59 0.79
CA ARG A 355 7.87 -6.71 -0.59
C ARG A 355 6.41 -6.31 -0.66
N VAL A 356 6.11 -5.38 -1.55
CA VAL A 356 4.80 -4.75 -1.68
C VAL A 356 4.24 -4.89 -3.09
N PRO A 357 2.91 -4.92 -3.27
CA PRO A 357 2.31 -4.84 -4.59
C PRO A 357 2.57 -3.47 -5.20
N THR A 358 2.84 -3.45 -6.49
CA THR A 358 2.97 -2.20 -7.25
C THR A 358 2.43 -2.41 -8.66
N LEU A 359 1.48 -1.57 -9.05
CA LEU A 359 0.90 -1.50 -10.39
C LEU A 359 0.94 -0.08 -10.91
N ILE A 360 1.17 0.03 -12.22
CA ILE A 360 1.08 1.29 -12.95
C ILE A 360 0.38 1.04 -14.29
#